data_1c6df7804e6bb018e184515377fe30f8
#
_entry.id   1c6df7804e6bb018e184515377fe30f8
#
_cell.length_a   1.000
_cell.length_b   1.000
_cell.length_c   1.000
_cell.angle_alpha   90.00
_cell.angle_beta   90.00
_cell.angle_gamma   90.00
#
_symmetry.space_group_name_H-M   'P 1'
#
loop_
_entity.id
_entity.type
_entity.pdbx_description
1 polymer ?
#
loop_
_entity_poly.entity_id
_entity_poly.type
_entity_poly.pdbx_seq_one_letter_code
_entity_poly.pdbx_strand_id
1 'polypeptide(L)'
;MRRIVLLFFIMILQVDSRQQSGKHKLKHDYFESLGIKLVVSKMLVGDYCIPSNGSVVVDTKKDMTELYGDMIQQHERFRNECILAQEAGIKLYILVENTSNIETLKDVGTDKWKNPLWFKYYKYKKGKPPVKNITLMKMLYTMQEKYGVEFVFCSPEDAGKKVLELLNMRDFQ
;
A
#
# COMPACT_ATOMS: atom_id res chain seq x y z
N MET A 1 4.31 35.00 -35.81
CA MET A 1 4.59 34.59 -34.42
C MET A 1 3.61 33.52 -33.99
N ARG A 2 4.04 32.24 -33.92
CA ARG A 2 3.20 31.15 -33.37
C ARG A 2 3.28 31.22 -31.84
N ARG A 3 2.18 31.53 -31.17
CA ARG A 3 2.06 31.39 -29.71
C ARG A 3 2.13 29.91 -29.37
N ILE A 4 3.22 29.48 -28.74
CA ILE A 4 3.31 28.18 -28.08
C ILE A 4 2.43 28.30 -26.84
N VAL A 5 1.25 27.69 -26.88
CA VAL A 5 0.42 27.51 -25.69
C VAL A 5 1.02 26.33 -24.94
N LEU A 6 1.82 26.61 -23.90
CA LEU A 6 2.23 25.56 -22.95
C LEU A 6 0.98 25.17 -22.15
N LEU A 7 0.37 24.05 -22.51
CA LEU A 7 -0.64 23.40 -21.70
C LEU A 7 0.07 22.75 -20.49
N PHE A 8 0.04 23.44 -19.36
CA PHE A 8 0.42 22.82 -18.08
C PHE A 8 -0.67 21.81 -17.71
N PHE A 9 -0.41 20.53 -17.92
CA PHE A 9 -1.24 19.48 -17.35
C PHE A 9 -1.00 19.44 -15.84
N ILE A 10 -1.94 19.97 -15.08
CA ILE A 10 -1.93 19.82 -13.63
C ILE A 10 -2.29 18.34 -13.34
N MET A 11 -1.33 17.60 -12.81
CA MET A 11 -1.59 16.25 -12.40
C MET A 11 -2.26 16.24 -11.04
N ILE A 12 -3.28 15.41 -10.93
CA ILE A 12 -4.11 15.29 -9.74
C ILE A 12 -4.04 13.85 -9.24
N LEU A 13 -3.74 13.71 -7.95
CA LEU A 13 -3.79 12.46 -7.22
C LEU A 13 -4.90 12.56 -6.16
N GLN A 14 -5.85 11.64 -6.19
CA GLN A 14 -6.86 11.53 -5.15
C GLN A 14 -6.29 10.77 -3.96
N VAL A 15 -6.57 11.30 -2.77
CA VAL A 15 -6.13 10.76 -1.48
C VAL A 15 -7.34 10.46 -0.63
N ASP A 16 -7.40 9.29 0.00
CA ASP A 16 -8.53 8.94 0.86
C ASP A 16 -8.60 9.86 2.09
N SER A 17 -9.80 10.38 2.37
CA SER A 17 -10.05 11.29 3.49
C SER A 17 -9.90 10.64 4.87
N ARG A 18 -9.82 9.30 4.94
CA ARG A 18 -9.65 8.54 6.18
C ARG A 18 -8.18 8.34 6.57
N GLN A 19 -7.24 8.81 5.74
CA GLN A 19 -5.82 8.73 6.07
C GLN A 19 -5.49 9.46 7.37
N GLN A 20 -4.72 8.81 8.24
CA GLN A 20 -4.28 9.42 9.50
C GLN A 20 -3.24 10.51 9.24
N SER A 21 -3.43 11.67 9.88
CA SER A 21 -2.50 12.80 9.79
C SER A 21 -1.06 12.38 10.12
N GLY A 22 -0.11 12.82 9.30
CA GLY A 22 1.33 12.59 9.49
C GLY A 22 1.85 11.23 9.02
N LYS A 23 1.01 10.21 8.89
CA LYS A 23 1.42 8.84 8.51
C LYS A 23 1.94 8.74 7.07
N HIS A 24 1.51 9.65 6.22
CA HIS A 24 1.80 9.65 4.78
C HIS A 24 2.71 10.83 4.36
N LYS A 25 3.29 11.54 5.33
CA LYS A 25 4.02 12.80 5.07
C LYS A 25 5.11 12.65 4.00
N LEU A 26 5.97 11.65 4.09
CA LEU A 26 7.06 11.45 3.12
C LEU A 26 6.53 11.29 1.69
N LYS A 27 5.43 10.54 1.52
CA LYS A 27 4.79 10.36 0.21
C LYS A 27 4.19 11.66 -0.30
N HIS A 28 3.48 12.40 0.56
CA HIS A 28 2.86 13.68 0.19
C HIS A 28 3.91 14.73 -0.16
N ASP A 29 4.97 14.88 0.65
CA ASP A 29 6.09 15.78 0.36
C ASP A 29 6.72 15.45 -1.02
N TYR A 30 6.87 14.16 -1.34
CA TYR A 30 7.35 13.73 -2.65
C TYR A 30 6.41 14.12 -3.78
N PHE A 31 5.10 13.90 -3.65
CA PHE A 31 4.11 14.28 -4.67
C PHE A 31 4.07 15.80 -4.89
N GLU A 32 4.11 16.58 -3.81
CA GLU A 32 4.15 18.04 -3.88
C GLU A 32 5.43 18.54 -4.55
N SER A 33 6.57 17.90 -4.30
CA SER A 33 7.85 18.26 -4.95
C SER A 33 7.82 18.08 -6.47
N LEU A 34 6.94 17.20 -6.97
CA LEU A 34 6.70 16.97 -8.40
C LEU A 34 5.59 17.87 -8.98
N GLY A 35 5.01 18.77 -8.16
CA GLY A 35 3.89 19.61 -8.58
C GLY A 35 2.56 18.88 -8.74
N ILE A 36 2.43 17.69 -8.16
CA ILE A 36 1.18 16.93 -8.17
C ILE A 36 0.21 17.54 -7.15
N LYS A 37 -0.99 17.88 -7.61
CA LYS A 37 -2.05 18.38 -6.75
C LYS A 37 -2.76 17.22 -6.05
N LEU A 38 -2.78 17.26 -4.71
CA LEU A 38 -3.54 16.30 -3.90
C LEU A 38 -4.97 16.77 -3.72
N VAL A 39 -5.93 15.88 -3.99
CA VAL A 39 -7.36 16.10 -3.75
C VAL A 39 -7.86 15.07 -2.75
N VAL A 40 -8.26 15.54 -1.57
CA VAL A 40 -8.72 14.68 -0.48
C VAL A 40 -10.22 14.43 -0.65
N SER A 41 -10.60 13.17 -0.80
CA SER A 41 -11.99 12.75 -0.81
C SER A 41 -12.13 11.29 -0.38
N LYS A 42 -13.32 10.88 0.03
CA LYS A 42 -13.58 9.50 0.44
C LYS A 42 -13.45 8.56 -0.77
N MET A 43 -12.65 7.53 -0.64
CA MET A 43 -12.49 6.48 -1.63
C MET A 43 -13.29 5.23 -1.24
N LEU A 44 -13.61 4.39 -2.23
CA LEU A 44 -14.28 3.11 -2.00
C LEU A 44 -13.35 2.15 -1.24
N VAL A 45 -12.11 2.02 -1.74
CA VAL A 45 -11.04 1.21 -1.16
C VAL A 45 -9.70 1.95 -1.30
N GLY A 46 -8.72 1.59 -0.47
CA GLY A 46 -7.33 2.04 -0.55
C GLY A 46 -7.11 3.52 -0.24
N ASP A 47 -5.91 3.99 -0.56
CA ASP A 47 -5.38 5.30 -0.14
C ASP A 47 -5.23 6.30 -1.29
N TYR A 48 -4.86 5.82 -2.49
CA TYR A 48 -4.48 6.66 -3.65
C TYR A 48 -5.05 6.13 -4.96
N CYS A 49 -5.59 7.04 -5.78
CA CYS A 49 -5.91 6.75 -7.19
C CYS A 49 -5.79 8.01 -8.06
N ILE A 50 -5.80 7.83 -9.38
CA ILE A 50 -5.98 8.93 -10.34
C ILE A 50 -7.47 9.14 -10.51
N PRO A 51 -8.04 10.35 -10.28
CA PRO A 51 -9.49 10.59 -10.36
C PRO A 51 -10.12 10.20 -11.71
N SER A 52 -9.36 10.34 -12.79
CA SER A 52 -9.80 9.95 -14.14
C SER A 52 -9.65 8.45 -14.44
N ASN A 53 -8.99 7.69 -13.56
CA ASN A 53 -8.77 6.25 -13.69
C ASN A 53 -8.90 5.56 -12.32
N GLY A 54 -10.10 5.51 -11.79
CA GLY A 54 -10.40 4.85 -10.52
C GLY A 54 -10.34 3.31 -10.56
N SER A 55 -10.01 2.70 -11.72
CA SER A 55 -9.88 1.25 -11.84
C SER A 55 -8.57 0.69 -11.26
N VAL A 56 -7.63 1.55 -10.92
CA VAL A 56 -6.37 1.19 -10.24
C VAL A 56 -6.24 2.00 -8.96
N VAL A 57 -6.04 1.31 -7.86
CA VAL A 57 -5.94 1.91 -6.52
C VAL A 57 -4.75 1.31 -5.78
N VAL A 58 -4.07 2.15 -5.00
CA VAL A 58 -2.98 1.73 -4.11
C VAL A 58 -3.42 1.95 -2.67
N ASP A 59 -3.38 0.89 -1.87
CA ASP A 59 -3.48 0.92 -0.42
C ASP A 59 -2.07 0.78 0.19
N THR A 60 -1.73 1.59 1.18
CA THR A 60 -0.38 1.62 1.74
C THR A 60 -0.33 1.12 3.17
N LYS A 61 0.66 0.29 3.46
CA LYS A 61 0.98 -0.18 4.80
C LYS A 61 2.34 0.38 5.21
N LYS A 62 2.39 1.09 6.32
CA LYS A 62 3.61 1.77 6.79
C LYS A 62 4.76 0.83 7.15
N ASP A 63 4.44 -0.45 7.43
CA ASP A 63 5.41 -1.48 7.78
C ASP A 63 4.79 -2.90 7.73
N MET A 64 5.66 -3.89 7.89
CA MET A 64 5.27 -5.30 7.94
C MET A 64 4.39 -5.65 9.16
N THR A 65 4.47 -4.87 10.24
CA THR A 65 3.64 -5.09 11.44
C THR A 65 2.19 -4.70 11.19
N GLU A 66 1.97 -3.62 10.42
CA GLU A 66 0.64 -3.22 9.99
C GLU A 66 0.02 -4.27 9.05
N LEU A 67 0.77 -4.73 8.05
CA LEU A 67 0.33 -5.82 7.17
C LEU A 67 -0.04 -7.07 7.97
N TYR A 68 0.80 -7.47 8.92
CA TYR A 68 0.53 -8.60 9.80
C TYR A 68 -0.76 -8.40 10.61
N GLY A 69 -0.97 -7.18 11.14
CA GLY A 69 -2.18 -6.83 11.88
C GLY A 69 -3.45 -6.99 11.03
N ASP A 70 -3.42 -6.49 9.80
CA ASP A 70 -4.53 -6.63 8.86
C ASP A 70 -4.79 -8.10 8.49
N MET A 71 -3.74 -8.90 8.30
CA MET A 71 -3.88 -10.31 7.94
C MET A 71 -4.34 -11.21 9.09
N ILE A 72 -4.02 -10.87 10.34
CA ILE A 72 -4.26 -11.78 11.49
C ILE A 72 -5.33 -11.23 12.43
N GLN A 73 -5.24 -9.94 12.78
CA GLN A 73 -6.15 -9.35 13.77
C GLN A 73 -7.40 -8.74 13.14
N GLN A 74 -7.27 -8.19 11.93
CA GLN A 74 -8.35 -7.54 11.20
C GLN A 74 -8.67 -8.23 9.87
N HIS A 75 -8.43 -9.54 9.82
CA HIS A 75 -8.55 -10.34 8.58
C HIS A 75 -9.89 -10.16 7.86
N GLU A 76 -10.99 -10.16 8.58
CA GLU A 76 -12.34 -10.02 8.01
C GLU A 76 -12.50 -8.64 7.33
N ARG A 77 -12.08 -7.56 8.01
CA ARG A 77 -12.13 -6.20 7.46
C ARG A 77 -11.29 -6.08 6.18
N PHE A 78 -10.04 -6.55 6.24
CA PHE A 78 -9.12 -6.50 5.11
C PHE A 78 -9.60 -7.37 3.93
N ARG A 79 -10.11 -8.57 4.21
CA ARG A 79 -10.72 -9.44 3.20
C ARG A 79 -11.91 -8.76 2.52
N ASN A 80 -12.79 -8.13 3.29
CA ASN A 80 -13.96 -7.44 2.75
C ASN A 80 -13.57 -6.26 1.86
N GLU A 81 -12.50 -5.54 2.17
CA GLU A 81 -11.93 -4.50 1.31
C GLU A 81 -11.42 -5.07 -0.03
N CYS A 82 -10.73 -6.21 0.01
CA CYS A 82 -10.28 -6.89 -1.20
C CYS A 82 -11.45 -7.40 -2.06
N ILE A 83 -12.51 -7.94 -1.45
CA ILE A 83 -13.73 -8.36 -2.14
C ILE A 83 -14.40 -7.15 -2.79
N LEU A 84 -14.55 -6.06 -2.07
CA LEU A 84 -15.18 -4.84 -2.58
C LEU A 84 -14.41 -4.27 -3.79
N ALA A 85 -13.07 -4.30 -3.75
CA ALA A 85 -12.24 -3.92 -4.88
C ALA A 85 -12.50 -4.83 -6.09
N GLN A 86 -12.54 -6.15 -5.87
CA GLN A 86 -12.78 -7.14 -6.93
C GLN A 86 -14.16 -6.96 -7.57
N GLU A 87 -15.21 -6.80 -6.77
CA GLU A 87 -16.58 -6.58 -7.23
C GLU A 87 -16.75 -5.27 -8.01
N ALA A 88 -15.99 -4.24 -7.63
CA ALA A 88 -15.97 -2.96 -8.33
C ALA A 88 -15.06 -2.94 -9.58
N GLY A 89 -14.40 -4.05 -9.92
CA GLY A 89 -13.44 -4.12 -11.03
C GLY A 89 -12.17 -3.30 -10.81
N ILE A 90 -11.80 -3.05 -9.55
CA ILE A 90 -10.63 -2.27 -9.17
C ILE A 90 -9.42 -3.20 -9.02
N LYS A 91 -8.32 -2.91 -9.74
CA LYS A 91 -7.02 -3.49 -9.45
C LYS A 91 -6.45 -2.82 -8.20
N LEU A 92 -6.43 -3.56 -7.10
CA LEU A 92 -5.94 -3.08 -5.81
C LEU A 92 -4.49 -3.55 -5.59
N TYR A 93 -3.57 -2.60 -5.45
CA TYR A 93 -2.20 -2.83 -5.01
C TYR A 93 -2.08 -2.55 -3.51
N ILE A 94 -1.49 -3.47 -2.77
CA ILE A 94 -1.13 -3.29 -1.36
C ILE A 94 0.37 -3.00 -1.31
N LEU A 95 0.73 -1.73 -1.16
CA LEU A 95 2.11 -1.29 -1.08
C LEU A 95 2.58 -1.31 0.37
N VAL A 96 3.56 -2.16 0.65
CA VAL A 96 4.08 -2.37 2.00
C VAL A 96 5.47 -1.74 2.12
N GLU A 97 5.59 -0.71 2.95
CA GLU A 97 6.87 -0.10 3.28
C GLU A 97 7.63 -0.99 4.27
N ASN A 98 8.93 -1.14 4.08
CA ASN A 98 9.74 -1.91 5.03
C ASN A 98 11.22 -1.52 4.97
N THR A 99 11.90 -1.72 6.09
CA THR A 99 13.36 -1.55 6.25
C THR A 99 14.10 -2.89 6.36
N SER A 100 13.42 -4.00 6.08
CA SER A 100 13.91 -5.36 6.24
C SER A 100 14.37 -5.99 4.92
N ASN A 101 14.53 -5.20 3.87
CA ASN A 101 14.91 -5.65 2.52
C ASN A 101 13.99 -6.77 1.98
N ILE A 102 12.70 -6.65 2.28
CA ILE A 102 11.66 -7.47 1.66
C ILE A 102 11.31 -6.82 0.31
N GLU A 103 11.48 -7.56 -0.76
CA GLU A 103 11.19 -7.12 -2.13
C GLU A 103 10.07 -7.93 -2.77
N THR A 104 9.88 -9.16 -2.31
CA THR A 104 8.91 -10.11 -2.86
C THR A 104 8.12 -10.82 -1.77
N LEU A 105 6.98 -11.44 -2.13
CA LEU A 105 6.24 -12.31 -1.21
C LEU A 105 7.07 -13.47 -0.67
N LYS A 106 8.03 -14.00 -1.45
CA LYS A 106 8.91 -15.08 -1.00
C LYS A 106 9.79 -14.62 0.17
N ASP A 107 10.24 -13.36 0.14
CA ASP A 107 11.04 -12.79 1.22
C ASP A 107 10.27 -12.72 2.54
N VAL A 108 8.95 -12.52 2.49
CA VAL A 108 8.10 -12.53 3.70
C VAL A 108 8.20 -13.85 4.44
N GLY A 109 8.35 -14.96 3.72
CA GLY A 109 8.48 -16.31 4.30
C GLY A 109 9.83 -16.60 4.95
N THR A 110 10.80 -15.67 4.84
CA THR A 110 12.17 -15.81 5.35
C THR A 110 12.36 -15.09 6.69
N ASP A 111 13.60 -15.12 7.20
CA ASP A 111 13.98 -14.41 8.44
C ASP A 111 14.36 -12.94 8.23
N LYS A 112 14.18 -12.38 7.03
CA LYS A 112 14.45 -10.98 6.74
C LYS A 112 13.66 -10.05 7.68
N TRP A 113 12.37 -10.35 7.90
CA TRP A 113 11.56 -9.63 8.86
C TRP A 113 11.41 -10.43 10.15
N LYS A 114 11.76 -9.78 11.28
CA LYS A 114 11.56 -10.35 12.60
C LYS A 114 10.31 -9.75 13.23
N ASN A 115 9.23 -10.54 13.23
CA ASN A 115 7.95 -10.10 13.80
C ASN A 115 8.12 -9.74 15.30
N PRO A 116 7.94 -8.48 15.68
CA PRO A 116 8.16 -8.03 17.06
C PRO A 116 7.17 -8.65 18.06
N LEU A 117 6.06 -9.22 17.59
CA LEU A 117 5.08 -9.89 18.44
C LEU A 117 5.63 -11.18 19.07
N TRP A 118 6.62 -11.84 18.42
CA TRP A 118 7.29 -12.99 19.02
C TRP A 118 8.04 -12.60 20.29
N PHE A 119 8.74 -11.47 20.29
CA PHE A 119 9.40 -10.97 21.50
C PHE A 119 8.40 -10.71 22.62
N LYS A 120 7.27 -10.05 22.32
CA LYS A 120 6.19 -9.82 23.28
C LYS A 120 5.60 -11.13 23.82
N TYR A 121 5.36 -12.10 22.95
CA TYR A 121 4.85 -13.42 23.32
C TYR A 121 5.80 -14.14 24.29
N TYR A 122 7.08 -14.22 23.96
CA TYR A 122 8.07 -14.88 24.83
C TYR A 122 8.27 -14.17 26.15
N LYS A 123 8.25 -12.84 26.14
CA LYS A 123 8.42 -12.02 27.36
C LYS A 123 7.25 -12.15 28.31
N TYR A 124 6.03 -12.09 27.82
CA TYR A 124 4.84 -11.99 28.66
C TYR A 124 4.05 -13.30 28.78
N LYS A 125 4.33 -14.29 27.95
CA LYS A 125 3.64 -15.60 27.92
C LYS A 125 2.10 -15.48 27.84
N LYS A 126 1.59 -14.42 27.20
CA LYS A 126 0.16 -14.12 27.09
C LYS A 126 -0.33 -14.30 25.65
N GLY A 127 -1.54 -14.88 25.52
CA GLY A 127 -2.22 -15.04 24.25
C GLY A 127 -1.72 -16.24 23.42
N LYS A 128 -2.13 -16.25 22.16
CA LYS A 128 -1.66 -17.26 21.19
C LYS A 128 -0.32 -16.83 20.60
N PRO A 129 0.56 -17.79 20.28
CA PRO A 129 1.81 -17.45 19.58
C PRO A 129 1.51 -16.79 18.23
N PRO A 130 2.32 -15.80 17.79
CA PRO A 130 2.19 -15.25 16.46
C PRO A 130 2.33 -16.32 15.37
N VAL A 131 1.72 -16.12 14.22
CA VAL A 131 1.94 -17.03 13.08
C VAL A 131 3.36 -16.86 12.54
N LYS A 132 3.92 -17.95 12.02
CA LYS A 132 5.25 -17.94 11.41
C LYS A 132 5.25 -17.16 10.09
N ASN A 133 6.39 -16.60 9.71
CA ASN A 133 6.56 -15.85 8.46
C ASN A 133 6.13 -16.67 7.23
N ILE A 134 6.49 -17.95 7.18
CA ILE A 134 6.06 -18.86 6.10
C ILE A 134 4.54 -19.01 6.01
N THR A 135 3.85 -18.97 7.13
CA THR A 135 2.38 -19.01 7.18
C THR A 135 1.79 -17.69 6.68
N LEU A 136 2.33 -16.55 7.13
CA LEU A 136 1.93 -15.24 6.63
C LEU A 136 2.11 -15.16 5.10
N MET A 137 3.26 -15.57 4.59
CA MET A 137 3.52 -15.61 3.14
C MET A 137 2.46 -16.40 2.38
N LYS A 138 2.12 -17.61 2.85
CA LYS A 138 1.08 -18.44 2.22
C LYS A 138 -0.30 -17.76 2.23
N MET A 139 -0.62 -17.07 3.32
CA MET A 139 -1.88 -16.32 3.42
C MET A 139 -1.92 -15.18 2.39
N LEU A 140 -0.82 -14.44 2.22
CA LEU A 140 -0.73 -13.37 1.23
C LEU A 140 -0.86 -13.89 -0.20
N TYR A 141 -0.24 -15.02 -0.54
CA TYR A 141 -0.46 -15.69 -1.84
C TYR A 141 -1.92 -16.06 -2.05
N THR A 142 -2.58 -16.62 -1.03
CA THR A 142 -4.00 -16.96 -1.10
C THR A 142 -4.87 -15.72 -1.35
N MET A 143 -4.52 -14.58 -0.73
CA MET A 143 -5.24 -13.32 -0.97
C MET A 143 -5.08 -12.84 -2.42
N GLN A 144 -3.86 -12.92 -2.98
CA GLN A 144 -3.63 -12.58 -4.39
C GLN A 144 -4.45 -13.46 -5.33
N GLU A 145 -4.41 -14.77 -5.14
CA GLU A 145 -5.12 -15.74 -5.98
C GLU A 145 -6.64 -15.56 -5.91
N LYS A 146 -7.17 -15.36 -4.71
CA LYS A 146 -8.62 -15.28 -4.49
C LYS A 146 -9.23 -13.95 -4.93
N TYR A 147 -8.56 -12.84 -4.64
CA TYR A 147 -9.16 -11.50 -4.75
C TYR A 147 -8.49 -10.62 -5.81
N GLY A 148 -7.46 -11.13 -6.49
CA GLY A 148 -6.77 -10.38 -7.55
C GLY A 148 -5.98 -9.16 -7.06
N VAL A 149 -5.81 -9.00 -5.73
CA VAL A 149 -4.94 -7.97 -5.15
C VAL A 149 -3.48 -8.30 -5.43
N GLU A 150 -2.60 -7.32 -5.33
CA GLU A 150 -1.17 -7.54 -5.52
C GLU A 150 -0.38 -6.87 -4.41
N PHE A 151 0.50 -7.64 -3.75
CA PHE A 151 1.38 -7.11 -2.71
C PHE A 151 2.69 -6.67 -3.33
N VAL A 152 3.05 -5.40 -3.09
CA VAL A 152 4.28 -4.77 -3.58
C VAL A 152 5.04 -4.24 -2.38
N PHE A 153 6.36 -4.35 -2.41
CA PHE A 153 7.23 -3.98 -1.28
C PHE A 153 8.23 -2.92 -1.72
N CYS A 154 8.52 -1.97 -0.84
CA CYS A 154 9.54 -0.95 -1.08
C CYS A 154 10.10 -0.41 0.24
N SER A 155 11.16 0.41 0.14
CA SER A 155 11.62 1.22 1.26
C SER A 155 10.63 2.37 1.53
N PRO A 156 10.57 2.94 2.74
CA PRO A 156 9.74 4.11 3.03
C PRO A 156 10.07 5.32 2.14
N GLU A 157 11.35 5.50 1.79
CA GLU A 157 11.82 6.58 0.94
C GLU A 157 11.32 6.47 -0.49
N ASP A 158 11.18 5.25 -1.00
CA ASP A 158 10.71 4.98 -2.36
C ASP A 158 9.18 4.89 -2.47
N ALA A 159 8.46 4.92 -1.36
CA ALA A 159 7.01 4.66 -1.35
C ALA A 159 6.22 5.64 -2.22
N GLY A 160 6.56 6.94 -2.20
CA GLY A 160 5.92 7.93 -3.05
C GLY A 160 6.12 7.64 -4.55
N LYS A 161 7.35 7.36 -4.95
CA LYS A 161 7.68 6.98 -6.33
C LYS A 161 6.93 5.70 -6.74
N LYS A 162 6.91 4.71 -5.86
CA LYS A 162 6.24 3.43 -6.12
C LYS A 162 4.73 3.58 -6.30
N VAL A 163 4.06 4.44 -5.52
CA VAL A 163 2.65 4.77 -5.73
C VAL A 163 2.40 5.29 -7.15
N LEU A 164 3.21 6.25 -7.62
CA LEU A 164 3.06 6.82 -8.96
C LEU A 164 3.31 5.78 -10.06
N GLU A 165 4.33 4.91 -9.88
CA GLU A 165 4.61 3.81 -10.81
C GLU A 165 3.42 2.85 -10.93
N LEU A 166 2.83 2.44 -9.80
CA LEU A 166 1.68 1.51 -9.78
C LEU A 166 0.43 2.13 -10.39
N LEU A 167 0.26 3.43 -10.25
CA LEU A 167 -0.84 4.17 -10.89
C LEU A 167 -0.56 4.52 -12.37
N ASN A 168 0.55 4.08 -12.94
CA ASN A 168 0.99 4.40 -14.31
C ASN A 168 1.19 5.91 -14.58
N MET A 169 1.54 6.67 -13.56
CA MET A 169 1.91 8.08 -13.67
C MET A 169 3.40 8.20 -14.03
N ARG A 170 3.84 7.64 -15.19
CA ARG A 170 5.27 7.42 -15.50
C ARG A 170 6.00 8.60 -16.15
N ASP A 171 5.34 9.68 -16.52
CA ASP A 171 5.95 10.73 -17.37
C ASP A 171 6.53 11.89 -16.55
N PHE A 172 7.43 11.59 -15.58
CA PHE A 172 8.10 12.58 -14.74
C PHE A 172 9.61 12.41 -14.68
N GLN A 173 10.24 12.23 -15.81
CA GLN A 173 11.71 12.42 -15.93
C GLN A 173 12.02 13.56 -16.87
#